data_df0b46c4755ba46520f679f462bf8c07
#
_entry.id   df0b46c4755ba46520f679f462bf8c07
#
_cell.length_a   1.000
_cell.length_b   1.000
_cell.length_c   1.000
_cell.angle_alpha   90.00
_cell.angle_beta   90.00
_cell.angle_gamma   90.00
#
_symmetry.space_group_name_H-M   'P 1'
#
loop_
_entity.id
_entity.type
_entity.pdbx_description
1 polymer ?
#
loop_
_entity_poly.entity_id
_entity_poly.type
_entity_poly.pdbx_seq_one_letter_code
_entity_poly.pdbx_strand_id
1 'polypeptide(L)'
;MEKEIQKKQIEDMYNVVRDVLKNWWVILFIAISVSLLTYIGAAWMYHPTYTSSTTFVVSAKGSSTGAYANQSQTEKLTDTFQSVMNSQILKKKVSESLKMDTFPGTVKIAVVPETNLLTVSVTSGSPETSFKLLKSMLEHYQDVSKNVLGEVVMEVFEEPNFPSAADVAFQGSDVMKKGFLAGVGLMIVLLALISYQKDNVKSEEEVTEKLDTTVFGTLNHEPLYRNLRARLKRQKKKILITEPAVSFGFVETIKKMRTKLLYNRSRHHDKVLLVTSAMRKEGKTIVAANLALAMAQRGKKVLLIEGDMRKSSLASFLNVEVPDGAGFSERISHDLESLIFQVPDRSLYLLPNNVAHKRSTEFLGSQRFAEFLNHMREEMDFIIIDGPAAKGRADAEVLARRADFSLLVVKQNYTKVPYINDTIDMLDRYGHGLAGCVFNDVLVSGAVFSSGYGYGYGYGYGYGKYRYGKYHGYGKYHSYYYNRADEEQENVLRKKEETR
;
A
#
# COMPACT_ATOMS: atom_id res chain seq x y z
N MET A 1 15.13 -23.00 -11.99
CA MET A 1 15.19 -22.70 -10.56
C MET A 1 15.70 -21.27 -10.28
N GLU A 2 16.93 -20.88 -10.67
CA GLU A 2 17.45 -19.51 -10.44
C GLU A 2 16.64 -18.40 -11.12
N LYS A 3 16.23 -18.56 -12.36
CA LYS A 3 15.37 -17.61 -13.09
C LYS A 3 13.95 -17.49 -12.50
N GLU A 4 13.42 -18.57 -11.93
CA GLU A 4 12.10 -18.55 -11.26
C GLU A 4 12.17 -17.85 -9.91
N ILE A 5 13.26 -18.06 -9.16
CA ILE A 5 13.51 -17.34 -7.89
C ILE A 5 13.66 -15.83 -8.15
N GLN A 6 14.42 -15.44 -9.19
CA GLN A 6 14.54 -14.03 -9.56
C GLN A 6 13.22 -13.42 -10.01
N LYS A 7 12.39 -14.15 -10.77
CA LYS A 7 11.06 -13.68 -11.18
C LYS A 7 10.17 -13.46 -9.96
N LYS A 8 10.13 -14.40 -9.02
CA LYS A 8 9.35 -14.31 -7.78
C LYS A 8 9.79 -13.12 -6.90
N GLN A 9 11.10 -12.89 -6.77
CA GLN A 9 11.63 -11.72 -6.06
C GLN A 9 11.24 -10.39 -6.70
N ILE A 10 11.27 -10.30 -8.03
CA ILE A 10 10.86 -9.08 -8.77
C ILE A 10 9.36 -8.82 -8.58
N GLU A 11 8.54 -9.86 -8.62
CA GLU A 11 7.09 -9.75 -8.41
C GLU A 11 6.74 -9.35 -6.97
N ASP A 12 7.43 -9.89 -5.98
CA ASP A 12 7.26 -9.50 -4.58
C ASP A 12 7.68 -8.04 -4.35
N MET A 13 8.81 -7.63 -4.90
CA MET A 13 9.27 -6.23 -4.83
C MET A 13 8.27 -5.28 -5.50
N TYR A 14 7.74 -5.64 -6.67
CA TYR A 14 6.71 -4.86 -7.36
C TYR A 14 5.44 -4.70 -6.53
N ASN A 15 4.98 -5.76 -5.87
CA ASN A 15 3.79 -5.74 -5.03
C ASN A 15 3.99 -4.83 -3.80
N VAL A 16 5.18 -4.85 -3.19
CA VAL A 16 5.54 -3.95 -2.09
C VAL A 16 5.52 -2.50 -2.56
N VAL A 17 6.18 -2.19 -3.68
CA VAL A 17 6.20 -0.82 -4.25
C VAL A 17 4.78 -0.32 -4.54
N ARG A 18 3.93 -1.17 -5.11
CA ARG A 18 2.53 -0.83 -5.39
C ARG A 18 1.75 -0.53 -4.11
N ASP A 19 1.93 -1.33 -3.05
CA ASP A 19 1.25 -1.13 -1.77
C ASP A 19 1.73 0.16 -1.09
N VAL A 20 3.01 0.50 -1.19
CA VAL A 20 3.59 1.77 -0.72
C VAL A 20 2.98 2.94 -1.50
N LEU A 21 2.97 2.88 -2.84
CA LEU A 21 2.40 3.93 -3.69
C LEU A 21 0.89 4.11 -3.49
N LYS A 22 0.15 3.04 -3.23
CA LYS A 22 -1.28 3.11 -2.94
C LYS A 22 -1.57 3.89 -1.66
N ASN A 23 -0.66 3.85 -0.70
CA ASN A 23 -0.81 4.50 0.61
C ASN A 23 0.00 5.81 0.74
N TRP A 24 0.34 6.47 -0.38
CA TRP A 24 1.16 7.69 -0.41
C TRP A 24 0.62 8.82 0.49
N TRP A 25 -0.71 8.92 0.66
CA TRP A 25 -1.32 9.89 1.56
C TRP A 25 -0.94 9.66 3.02
N VAL A 26 -0.87 8.39 3.45
CA VAL A 26 -0.47 8.02 4.82
C VAL A 26 0.98 8.38 5.05
N ILE A 27 1.84 8.14 4.04
CA ILE A 27 3.26 8.53 4.08
C ILE A 27 3.38 10.04 4.26
N LEU A 28 2.64 10.82 3.46
CA LEU A 28 2.66 12.28 3.52
C LEU A 28 2.20 12.80 4.89
N PHE A 29 1.09 12.30 5.42
CA PHE A 29 0.59 12.71 6.74
C PHE A 29 1.58 12.43 7.86
N ILE A 30 2.17 11.23 7.88
CA ILE A 30 3.13 10.87 8.92
C ILE A 30 4.43 11.66 8.76
N ALA A 31 4.92 11.87 7.54
CA ALA A 31 6.09 12.69 7.28
C ALA A 31 5.92 14.13 7.78
N ILE A 32 4.76 14.75 7.55
CA ILE A 32 4.43 16.09 8.07
C ILE A 32 4.36 16.07 9.60
N SER A 33 3.74 15.04 10.19
CA SER A 33 3.63 14.95 11.65
C SER A 33 5.00 14.79 12.32
N VAL A 34 5.87 13.94 11.77
CA VAL A 34 7.25 13.74 12.27
C VAL A 34 8.06 15.05 12.10
N SER A 35 7.94 15.73 10.96
CA SER A 35 8.59 17.01 10.70
C SER A 35 8.19 18.07 11.73
N LEU A 36 6.92 18.15 12.08
CA LEU A 36 6.41 19.11 13.08
C LEU A 36 6.91 18.75 14.48
N LEU A 37 6.86 17.46 14.86
CA LEU A 37 7.34 17.00 16.15
C LEU A 37 8.87 17.25 16.33
N THR A 38 9.66 17.00 15.29
CA THR A 38 11.12 17.29 15.33
C THR A 38 11.39 18.78 15.43
N TYR A 39 10.60 19.63 14.75
CA TYR A 39 10.69 21.07 14.87
C TYR A 39 10.38 21.55 16.28
N ILE A 40 9.25 21.10 16.86
CA ILE A 40 8.85 21.47 18.22
C ILE A 40 9.90 21.03 19.24
N GLY A 41 10.39 19.78 19.14
CA GLY A 41 11.43 19.27 20.02
C GLY A 41 12.73 20.06 19.91
N ALA A 42 13.18 20.36 18.70
CA ALA A 42 14.39 21.16 18.47
C ALA A 42 14.22 22.62 18.93
N ALA A 43 13.05 23.23 18.73
CA ALA A 43 12.77 24.58 19.18
C ALA A 43 12.74 24.65 20.73
N TRP A 44 12.21 23.64 21.38
CA TRP A 44 12.20 23.56 22.85
C TRP A 44 13.60 23.36 23.45
N MET A 45 14.47 22.63 22.76
CA MET A 45 15.86 22.42 23.19
C MET A 45 16.80 23.55 22.76
N TYR A 46 16.35 24.48 21.93
CA TYR A 46 17.19 25.56 21.43
C TYR A 46 17.33 26.66 22.48
N HIS A 47 18.57 26.88 22.93
CA HIS A 47 18.95 27.97 23.82
C HIS A 47 19.90 28.90 23.07
N PRO A 48 19.46 30.08 22.64
CA PRO A 48 20.28 31.04 21.94
C PRO A 48 21.40 31.55 22.86
N THR A 49 22.58 31.71 22.30
CA THR A 49 23.73 32.36 22.95
C THR A 49 24.12 33.61 22.19
N TYR A 50 24.56 34.62 22.90
CA TYR A 50 24.95 35.92 22.36
C TYR A 50 26.33 36.28 22.87
N THR A 51 27.24 36.63 21.95
CA THR A 51 28.61 37.00 22.31
C THR A 51 28.86 38.46 22.05
N SER A 52 29.23 39.17 23.11
CA SER A 52 29.79 40.51 23.04
C SER A 52 31.29 40.46 23.11
N SER A 53 32.00 41.14 22.27
CA SER A 53 33.45 41.17 22.20
C SER A 53 34.04 42.58 22.20
N THR A 54 35.26 42.68 22.68
CA THR A 54 36.10 43.91 22.66
C THR A 54 37.52 43.51 22.38
N THR A 55 38.29 44.38 21.77
CA THR A 55 39.70 44.17 21.43
C THR A 55 40.60 45.18 22.17
N PHE A 56 41.67 44.70 22.77
CA PHE A 56 42.68 45.48 23.47
C PHE A 56 44.01 45.45 22.74
N VAL A 57 44.72 46.56 22.77
CA VAL A 57 46.16 46.61 22.46
C VAL A 57 46.96 46.39 23.73
N VAL A 58 47.85 45.43 23.72
CA VAL A 58 48.80 45.20 24.83
C VAL A 58 50.10 45.92 24.53
N SER A 59 50.47 46.89 25.39
CA SER A 59 51.74 47.61 25.32
C SER A 59 52.45 47.60 26.63
N ALA A 60 53.79 47.42 26.60
CA ALA A 60 54.63 47.58 27.80
C ALA A 60 54.90 49.08 28.08
N LYS A 61 54.74 49.55 29.32
CA LYS A 61 54.97 50.91 29.72
C LYS A 61 56.48 51.28 29.51
N GLY A 62 56.72 52.27 28.61
CA GLY A 62 58.03 52.77 28.31
C GLY A 62 58.78 52.31 27.07
N SER A 63 58.19 51.44 26.28
CA SER A 63 58.70 51.10 24.94
C SER A 63 58.14 52.00 23.90
N SER A 64 58.89 52.96 23.39
CA SER A 64 58.54 53.81 22.27
C SER A 64 58.68 53.13 20.89
N THR A 65 58.95 51.85 20.87
CA THR A 65 59.17 51.04 19.65
C THR A 65 58.00 50.13 19.51
N GLY A 66 57.20 50.39 18.45
CA GLY A 66 56.00 49.69 18.13
C GLY A 66 56.13 48.18 17.93
N ALA A 67 55.09 47.53 18.27
CA ALA A 67 54.47 46.32 17.68
C ALA A 67 55.18 44.98 17.65
N TYR A 68 56.48 44.81 17.87
CA TYR A 68 57.15 43.52 17.71
C TYR A 68 58.00 43.07 18.93
N ALA A 69 57.51 43.34 20.15
CA ALA A 69 58.08 42.74 21.31
C ALA A 69 57.65 41.29 21.49
N ASN A 70 58.57 40.38 21.19
CA ASN A 70 58.62 38.96 21.55
C ASN A 70 57.27 38.24 21.74
N GLN A 71 56.86 37.50 20.74
CA GLN A 71 55.68 36.64 20.73
C GLN A 71 55.48 35.82 22.04
N SER A 72 56.59 35.33 22.62
CA SER A 72 56.58 34.58 23.89
C SER A 72 56.21 35.44 25.12
N GLN A 73 56.42 36.76 25.09
CA GLN A 73 55.92 37.64 26.14
C GLN A 73 54.48 37.96 26.03
N THR A 74 53.95 38.11 24.78
CA THR A 74 52.53 38.33 24.51
C THR A 74 51.70 37.11 24.92
N GLU A 75 52.20 35.88 24.68
CA GLU A 75 51.51 34.65 25.10
C GLU A 75 51.44 34.55 26.64
N LYS A 76 52.54 34.81 27.36
CA LYS A 76 52.52 34.81 28.83
C LYS A 76 51.60 35.87 29.42
N LEU A 77 51.56 37.07 28.82
CA LEU A 77 50.66 38.14 29.24
C LEU A 77 49.20 37.74 28.97
N THR A 78 48.93 37.07 27.87
CA THR A 78 47.60 36.55 27.56
C THR A 78 47.12 35.55 28.60
N ASP A 79 47.96 34.56 28.95
CA ASP A 79 47.62 33.55 29.95
C ASP A 79 47.34 34.20 31.32
N THR A 80 48.15 35.19 31.69
CA THR A 80 47.95 35.92 32.92
C THR A 80 46.67 36.76 32.88
N PHE A 81 46.42 37.44 31.78
CA PHE A 81 45.18 38.20 31.58
C PHE A 81 43.93 37.33 31.55
N GLN A 82 44.04 36.19 30.88
CA GLN A 82 42.98 35.16 30.89
C GLN A 82 42.68 34.68 32.31
N SER A 83 43.71 34.47 33.11
CA SER A 83 43.55 34.06 34.50
C SER A 83 42.86 35.15 35.34
N VAL A 84 43.21 36.43 35.15
CA VAL A 84 42.57 37.55 35.83
C VAL A 84 41.12 37.69 35.42
N MET A 85 40.81 37.66 34.10
CA MET A 85 39.49 37.83 33.58
C MET A 85 38.55 36.66 33.92
N ASN A 86 39.09 35.46 34.06
CA ASN A 86 38.34 34.28 34.50
C ASN A 86 38.31 34.12 36.04
N SER A 87 39.01 35.01 36.78
CA SER A 87 39.08 34.91 38.24
C SER A 87 37.69 34.99 38.88
N GLN A 88 37.47 34.19 39.92
CA GLN A 88 36.25 34.24 40.72
C GLN A 88 36.04 35.61 41.38
N ILE A 89 37.13 36.30 41.68
CA ILE A 89 37.09 37.62 42.31
C ILE A 89 36.47 38.65 41.34
N LEU A 90 36.92 38.67 40.08
CA LEU A 90 36.35 39.55 39.06
C LEU A 90 34.91 39.20 38.76
N LYS A 91 34.61 37.92 38.56
CA LYS A 91 33.25 37.45 38.29
C LYS A 91 32.28 37.80 39.42
N LYS A 92 32.70 37.66 40.67
CA LYS A 92 31.93 38.02 41.84
C LYS A 92 31.66 39.53 41.89
N LYS A 93 32.71 40.34 41.67
CA LYS A 93 32.60 41.81 41.67
C LYS A 93 31.66 42.33 40.57
N VAL A 94 31.74 41.72 39.38
CA VAL A 94 30.85 42.03 38.27
C VAL A 94 29.40 41.63 38.59
N SER A 95 29.18 40.47 39.17
CA SER A 95 27.85 40.04 39.58
C SER A 95 27.23 40.96 40.64
N GLU A 96 28.01 41.33 41.65
CA GLU A 96 27.58 42.28 42.69
C GLU A 96 27.23 43.66 42.10
N SER A 97 28.05 44.18 41.17
CA SER A 97 27.82 45.44 40.48
C SER A 97 26.53 45.43 39.67
N LEU A 98 26.20 44.33 39.02
CA LEU A 98 24.99 44.14 38.21
C LEU A 98 23.80 43.59 38.98
N LYS A 99 23.94 43.42 40.32
CA LYS A 99 22.90 42.83 41.20
C LYS A 99 22.41 41.46 40.75
N MET A 100 23.32 40.61 40.33
CA MET A 100 23.08 39.22 39.91
C MET A 100 23.61 38.24 40.97
N ASP A 101 22.88 37.18 41.25
CA ASP A 101 23.31 36.17 42.23
C ASP A 101 24.53 35.38 41.76
N THR A 102 24.66 35.17 40.44
CA THR A 102 25.80 34.45 39.85
C THR A 102 26.20 35.11 38.53
N PHE A 103 27.38 34.84 38.03
CA PHE A 103 27.88 35.29 36.73
C PHE A 103 27.32 34.41 35.62
N PRO A 104 26.27 34.85 34.83
CA PRO A 104 25.56 33.99 33.86
C PRO A 104 26.24 34.03 32.48
N GLY A 105 27.57 33.86 32.42
CA GLY A 105 28.30 33.97 31.17
C GLY A 105 29.58 33.16 31.14
N THR A 106 30.09 32.92 29.93
CA THR A 106 31.41 32.32 29.67
C THR A 106 32.32 33.36 29.06
N VAL A 107 33.52 33.53 29.67
CA VAL A 107 34.53 34.45 29.18
C VAL A 107 35.54 33.64 28.35
N LYS A 108 35.82 34.11 27.12
CA LYS A 108 36.87 33.60 26.25
C LYS A 108 37.81 34.71 25.87
N ILE A 109 39.11 34.46 25.87
CA ILE A 109 40.13 35.41 25.47
C ILE A 109 40.96 34.74 24.37
N ALA A 110 41.18 35.47 23.29
CA ALA A 110 41.96 35.00 22.15
C ALA A 110 42.96 36.08 21.74
N VAL A 111 44.18 35.66 21.41
CA VAL A 111 45.17 36.50 20.74
C VAL A 111 44.86 36.53 19.25
N VAL A 112 44.93 37.70 18.67
CA VAL A 112 44.91 37.78 17.20
C VAL A 112 46.31 37.41 16.68
N PRO A 113 46.47 36.36 15.90
CA PRO A 113 47.77 35.88 15.45
C PRO A 113 48.59 36.98 14.80
N GLU A 114 49.93 36.98 15.07
CA GLU A 114 50.91 37.97 14.55
C GLU A 114 50.66 39.43 14.94
N THR A 115 49.85 39.66 15.96
CA THR A 115 49.58 41.01 16.49
C THR A 115 49.74 41.07 18.01
N ASN A 116 49.69 42.29 18.56
CA ASN A 116 49.60 42.53 20.00
C ASN A 116 48.15 42.77 20.46
N LEU A 117 47.20 42.29 19.69
CA LEU A 117 45.77 42.47 19.97
C LEU A 117 45.23 41.26 20.75
N LEU A 118 44.45 41.54 21.78
CA LEU A 118 43.72 40.60 22.59
C LEU A 118 42.24 40.84 22.46
N THR A 119 41.49 39.84 22.00
CA THR A 119 40.02 39.90 21.96
C THR A 119 39.46 39.20 23.21
N VAL A 120 38.66 39.91 23.96
CA VAL A 120 37.88 39.38 25.08
C VAL A 120 36.44 39.26 24.65
N SER A 121 35.89 38.06 24.82
CA SER A 121 34.49 37.75 24.44
C SER A 121 33.73 37.21 25.64
N VAL A 122 32.54 37.69 25.86
CA VAL A 122 31.61 37.21 26.89
C VAL A 122 30.34 36.71 26.22
N THR A 123 30.06 35.42 26.39
CA THR A 123 28.88 34.74 25.87
C THR A 123 27.85 34.52 26.97
N SER A 124 26.61 34.86 26.71
CA SER A 124 25.49 34.71 27.66
C SER A 124 24.18 34.36 26.93
N GLY A 125 23.11 34.06 27.67
CA GLY A 125 21.82 33.71 27.15
C GLY A 125 20.99 34.89 26.61
N SER A 126 21.44 36.14 26.78
CA SER A 126 20.77 37.32 26.19
C SER A 126 21.79 38.34 25.69
N PRO A 127 21.46 39.13 24.64
CA PRO A 127 22.35 40.15 24.08
C PRO A 127 22.66 41.26 25.10
N GLU A 128 21.67 41.66 25.85
CA GLU A 128 21.81 42.69 26.87
C GLU A 128 22.71 42.26 28.04
N THR A 129 22.55 40.98 28.46
CA THR A 129 23.39 40.44 29.54
C THR A 129 24.84 40.26 29.11
N SER A 130 25.14 39.73 27.91
CA SER A 130 26.48 39.58 27.41
C SER A 130 27.20 40.94 27.30
N PHE A 131 26.55 41.96 26.82
CA PHE A 131 27.07 43.30 26.70
C PHE A 131 27.30 43.95 28.06
N LYS A 132 26.34 43.88 29.00
CA LYS A 132 26.47 44.41 30.37
C LYS A 132 27.59 43.72 31.14
N LEU A 133 27.69 42.40 31.04
CA LEU A 133 28.77 41.63 31.67
C LEU A 133 30.13 42.07 31.14
N LEU A 134 30.31 42.16 29.81
CA LEU A 134 31.58 42.58 29.24
C LEU A 134 31.93 43.99 29.67
N LYS A 135 30.99 44.94 29.60
CA LYS A 135 31.17 46.32 29.99
C LYS A 135 31.57 46.46 31.47
N SER A 136 30.85 45.77 32.36
CA SER A 136 31.17 45.76 33.78
C SER A 136 32.51 45.08 34.08
N MET A 137 32.88 44.03 33.32
CA MET A 137 34.26 43.46 33.43
C MET A 137 35.33 44.48 33.06
N LEU A 138 35.09 45.29 32.02
CA LEU A 138 36.02 46.36 31.61
C LEU A 138 36.18 47.48 32.68
N GLU A 139 35.12 47.76 33.38
CA GLU A 139 35.12 48.79 34.44
C GLU A 139 35.90 48.28 35.67
N HIS A 140 35.84 46.98 35.99
CA HIS A 140 36.38 46.44 37.23
C HIS A 140 37.69 45.65 37.09
N TYR A 141 38.14 45.32 35.84
CA TYR A 141 39.36 44.51 35.68
C TYR A 141 40.60 45.16 36.20
N GLN A 142 40.72 46.48 36.07
CA GLN A 142 41.89 47.24 36.53
C GLN A 142 42.10 47.12 38.03
N ASP A 143 41.03 47.07 38.81
CA ASP A 143 41.12 46.95 40.26
C ASP A 143 41.67 45.57 40.71
N VAL A 144 41.38 44.50 39.93
CA VAL A 144 41.82 43.13 40.19
C VAL A 144 43.21 42.91 39.60
N SER A 145 43.52 43.54 38.48
CA SER A 145 44.78 43.35 37.74
C SER A 145 45.97 44.09 38.28
N LYS A 146 45.79 45.20 39.02
CA LYS A 146 46.87 46.01 39.54
C LYS A 146 47.99 45.27 40.26
N ASN A 147 47.65 44.22 41.00
CA ASN A 147 48.60 43.40 41.77
C ASN A 147 49.20 42.22 40.98
N VAL A 148 48.70 41.91 39.77
CA VAL A 148 49.07 40.72 39.00
C VAL A 148 49.73 41.06 37.66
N LEU A 149 49.30 42.11 36.97
CA LEU A 149 49.79 42.48 35.64
C LEU A 149 50.94 43.51 35.68
N GLY A 150 51.26 44.12 36.84
CA GLY A 150 52.34 45.11 36.97
C GLY A 150 52.11 46.37 36.11
N GLU A 151 53.14 46.87 35.44
CA GLU A 151 53.13 48.10 34.63
C GLU A 151 52.76 47.88 33.17
N VAL A 152 51.78 46.93 32.87
CA VAL A 152 51.28 46.72 31.53
C VAL A 152 50.12 47.68 31.26
N VAL A 153 50.16 48.40 30.16
CA VAL A 153 49.11 49.31 29.74
C VAL A 153 48.29 48.58 28.69
N MET A 154 46.99 48.44 28.97
CA MET A 154 46.02 47.90 28.02
C MET A 154 45.10 49.02 27.62
N GLU A 155 45.08 49.32 26.36
CA GLU A 155 44.17 50.31 25.76
C GLU A 155 43.08 49.57 24.99
N VAL A 156 41.85 50.04 25.17
CA VAL A 156 40.70 49.52 24.41
C VAL A 156 40.88 50.00 22.97
N PHE A 157 41.10 49.07 22.05
CA PHE A 157 41.22 49.36 20.64
C PHE A 157 39.86 49.43 19.98
N GLU A 158 38.93 48.56 20.39
CA GLU A 158 37.57 48.49 19.86
C GLU A 158 36.60 48.40 21.04
N GLU A 159 35.57 49.30 21.03
CA GLU A 159 34.55 49.30 22.07
C GLU A 159 33.72 47.98 22.06
N PRO A 160 33.13 47.58 23.18
CA PRO A 160 32.26 46.41 23.26
C PRO A 160 31.16 46.49 22.25
N ASN A 161 31.02 45.47 21.40
CA ASN A 161 29.92 45.37 20.44
C ASN A 161 28.66 44.86 21.14
N PHE A 162 27.49 45.41 20.72
CA PHE A 162 26.20 44.85 21.12
C PHE A 162 25.78 43.77 20.13
N PRO A 163 25.63 42.50 20.58
CA PRO A 163 25.25 41.42 19.65
C PRO A 163 23.85 41.59 19.12
N SER A 164 23.70 41.76 17.81
CA SER A 164 22.40 41.95 17.12
C SER A 164 21.69 40.67 16.75
N ALA A 165 22.42 39.52 16.75
CA ALA A 165 21.91 38.21 16.43
C ALA A 165 22.50 37.15 17.36
N ALA A 166 21.84 36.00 17.50
CA ALA A 166 22.40 34.85 18.22
C ALA A 166 23.59 34.27 17.46
N ASP A 167 24.60 33.77 18.21
CA ASP A 167 25.84 33.19 17.67
C ASP A 167 25.52 32.00 16.73
N VAL A 168 24.53 31.20 17.09
CA VAL A 168 24.01 30.09 16.27
C VAL A 168 22.52 30.35 16.02
N ALA A 169 22.19 30.66 14.79
CA ALA A 169 20.80 30.85 14.40
C ALA A 169 20.04 29.51 14.43
N PHE A 170 18.80 29.52 14.93
CA PHE A 170 17.94 28.35 14.86
C PHE A 170 17.58 28.01 13.41
N GLN A 171 18.12 26.88 12.91
CA GLN A 171 17.87 26.41 11.57
C GLN A 171 16.61 25.53 11.51
N GLY A 172 15.47 26.09 11.88
CA GLY A 172 14.19 25.37 11.95
C GLY A 172 13.78 24.70 10.63
N SER A 173 14.06 25.35 9.49
CA SER A 173 13.78 24.78 8.16
C SER A 173 14.56 23.50 7.87
N ASP A 174 15.80 23.41 8.29
CA ASP A 174 16.63 22.24 8.05
C ASP A 174 16.26 21.07 8.98
N VAL A 175 15.87 21.40 10.22
CA VAL A 175 15.31 20.41 11.16
C VAL A 175 14.01 19.83 10.58
N MET A 176 13.11 20.66 10.07
CA MET A 176 11.87 20.24 9.43
C MET A 176 12.14 19.33 8.22
N LYS A 177 13.07 19.66 7.33
CA LYS A 177 13.44 18.86 6.17
C LYS A 177 13.97 17.48 6.59
N LYS A 178 14.88 17.45 7.58
CA LYS A 178 15.43 16.19 8.11
C LYS A 178 14.35 15.34 8.76
N GLY A 179 13.46 15.93 9.56
CA GLY A 179 12.32 15.25 10.16
C GLY A 179 11.35 14.69 9.12
N PHE A 180 11.08 15.46 8.05
CA PHE A 180 10.24 15.01 6.94
C PHE A 180 10.84 13.78 6.23
N LEU A 181 12.10 13.83 5.86
CA LEU A 181 12.80 12.71 5.22
C LEU A 181 12.84 11.46 6.10
N ALA A 182 13.10 11.65 7.40
CA ALA A 182 13.08 10.54 8.36
C ALA A 182 11.68 9.91 8.46
N GLY A 183 10.63 10.72 8.50
CA GLY A 183 9.25 10.27 8.52
C GLY A 183 8.85 9.50 7.25
N VAL A 184 9.25 9.97 6.06
CA VAL A 184 9.06 9.24 4.79
C VAL A 184 9.77 7.89 4.83
N GLY A 185 11.06 7.86 5.20
CA GLY A 185 11.84 6.62 5.25
C GLY A 185 11.25 5.60 6.22
N LEU A 186 10.92 6.02 7.44
CA LEU A 186 10.30 5.18 8.45
C LEU A 186 8.99 4.56 7.93
N MET A 187 8.13 5.37 7.31
CA MET A 187 6.83 4.90 6.85
C MET A 187 6.93 3.96 5.66
N ILE A 188 7.88 4.19 4.74
CA ILE A 188 8.15 3.25 3.63
C ILE A 188 8.56 1.89 4.19
N VAL A 189 9.47 1.84 5.16
CA VAL A 189 9.91 0.58 5.78
C VAL A 189 8.76 -0.12 6.48
N LEU A 190 7.94 0.60 7.25
CA LEU A 190 6.77 0.02 7.93
C LEU A 190 5.75 -0.54 6.94
N LEU A 191 5.42 0.19 5.87
CA LEU A 191 4.50 -0.29 4.84
C LEU A 191 5.06 -1.48 4.08
N ALA A 192 6.37 -1.52 3.83
CA ALA A 192 7.03 -2.67 3.20
C ALA A 192 6.94 -3.92 4.08
N LEU A 193 7.19 -3.80 5.38
CA LEU A 193 7.03 -4.90 6.34
C LEU A 193 5.58 -5.41 6.41
N ILE A 194 4.61 -4.49 6.50
CA ILE A 194 3.19 -4.86 6.49
C ILE A 194 2.80 -5.54 5.18
N SER A 195 3.29 -5.05 4.03
CA SER A 195 3.01 -5.64 2.72
C SER A 195 3.63 -7.03 2.57
N TYR A 196 4.81 -7.24 3.12
CA TYR A 196 5.49 -8.55 3.12
C TYR A 196 4.73 -9.58 3.96
N GLN A 197 4.18 -9.19 5.12
CA GLN A 197 3.42 -10.07 6.02
C GLN A 197 2.00 -10.40 5.53
N LYS A 198 1.52 -9.73 4.47
CA LYS A 198 0.19 -10.05 3.91
C LYS A 198 0.21 -11.39 3.20
N ASP A 199 -0.52 -12.36 3.75
CA ASP A 199 -0.73 -13.66 3.14
C ASP A 199 -1.91 -13.60 2.14
N ASN A 200 -1.66 -12.93 1.01
CA ASN A 200 -2.59 -12.82 -0.12
C ASN A 200 -1.99 -13.52 -1.33
N VAL A 201 -2.82 -13.89 -2.27
CA VAL A 201 -2.36 -14.45 -3.57
C VAL A 201 -1.89 -13.31 -4.46
N LYS A 202 -0.63 -13.34 -4.85
CA LYS A 202 0.03 -12.27 -5.60
C LYS A 202 0.26 -12.62 -7.08
N SER A 203 0.45 -13.90 -7.39
CA SER A 203 0.70 -14.40 -8.75
C SER A 203 -0.12 -15.65 -9.07
N GLU A 204 -0.12 -16.06 -10.33
CA GLU A 204 -0.81 -17.28 -10.79
C GLU A 204 -0.14 -18.55 -10.22
N GLU A 205 1.18 -18.52 -10.08
CA GLU A 205 1.94 -19.60 -9.46
C GLU A 205 1.52 -19.80 -7.98
N GLU A 206 1.33 -18.70 -7.25
CA GLU A 206 0.87 -18.75 -5.85
C GLU A 206 -0.56 -19.28 -5.71
N VAL A 207 -1.41 -19.13 -6.72
CA VAL A 207 -2.75 -19.79 -6.71
C VAL A 207 -2.57 -21.29 -6.59
N THR A 208 -1.67 -21.86 -7.39
CA THR A 208 -1.44 -23.32 -7.42
C THR A 208 -0.66 -23.82 -6.19
N GLU A 209 0.20 -22.95 -5.62
CA GLU A 209 1.01 -23.30 -4.44
C GLU A 209 0.23 -23.19 -3.11
N LYS A 210 -0.65 -22.18 -2.98
CA LYS A 210 -1.29 -21.79 -1.71
C LYS A 210 -2.78 -22.16 -1.62
N LEU A 211 -3.41 -22.40 -2.76
CA LEU A 211 -4.84 -22.72 -2.82
C LEU A 211 -5.02 -24.18 -3.29
N ASP A 212 -5.93 -24.90 -2.65
CA ASP A 212 -6.27 -26.27 -3.03
C ASP A 212 -7.16 -26.31 -4.29
N THR A 213 -6.74 -25.60 -5.34
CA THR A 213 -7.49 -25.54 -6.60
C THR A 213 -6.58 -25.15 -7.77
N THR A 214 -7.10 -25.35 -8.98
CA THR A 214 -6.38 -25.02 -10.22
C THR A 214 -6.84 -23.69 -10.80
N VAL A 215 -5.96 -23.02 -11.57
CA VAL A 215 -6.33 -21.80 -12.30
C VAL A 215 -7.19 -22.13 -13.51
N PHE A 216 -8.45 -21.72 -13.48
CA PHE A 216 -9.37 -21.87 -14.59
C PHE A 216 -9.11 -20.84 -15.70
N GLY A 217 -8.74 -19.62 -15.31
CA GLY A 217 -8.35 -18.56 -16.21
C GLY A 217 -7.86 -17.32 -15.46
N THR A 218 -6.99 -16.54 -16.13
CA THR A 218 -6.39 -15.32 -15.57
C THR A 218 -6.89 -14.10 -16.32
N LEU A 219 -7.58 -13.19 -15.62
CA LEU A 219 -8.14 -11.96 -16.16
C LEU A 219 -7.28 -10.77 -15.78
N ASN A 220 -6.69 -10.12 -16.77
CA ASN A 220 -5.87 -8.94 -16.58
C ASN A 220 -6.69 -7.74 -16.12
N HIS A 221 -6.04 -6.81 -15.43
CA HIS A 221 -6.65 -5.58 -14.96
C HIS A 221 -7.23 -4.75 -16.11
N GLU A 222 -8.50 -4.42 -16.00
CA GLU A 222 -9.21 -3.53 -16.91
C GLU A 222 -9.47 -2.17 -16.22
N PRO A 223 -8.93 -1.06 -16.75
CA PRO A 223 -9.14 0.25 -16.15
C PRO A 223 -10.60 0.66 -16.22
N LEU A 224 -11.19 1.08 -15.09
CA LEU A 224 -12.58 1.52 -14.97
C LEU A 224 -12.88 2.82 -15.73
N TYR A 225 -11.86 3.62 -16.03
CA TYR A 225 -12.00 4.91 -16.69
C TYR A 225 -11.14 4.95 -17.95
N ARG A 226 -11.71 5.40 -19.05
CA ARG A 226 -11.01 5.48 -20.34
C ARG A 226 -9.87 6.51 -20.35
N ASN A 227 -10.04 7.62 -19.61
CA ASN A 227 -9.06 8.71 -19.52
C ASN A 227 -9.28 9.54 -18.24
N LEU A 228 -8.37 10.51 -17.97
CA LEU A 228 -8.45 11.40 -16.82
C LEU A 228 -9.75 12.23 -16.80
N ARG A 229 -10.27 12.67 -17.96
CA ARG A 229 -11.52 13.44 -18.05
C ARG A 229 -12.70 12.57 -17.63
N ALA A 230 -12.77 11.30 -18.07
CA ALA A 230 -13.79 10.35 -17.64
C ALA A 230 -13.71 10.07 -16.13
N ARG A 231 -12.52 10.03 -15.57
CA ARG A 231 -12.28 9.87 -14.12
C ARG A 231 -12.80 11.07 -13.33
N LEU A 232 -12.54 12.30 -13.79
CA LEU A 232 -13.05 13.52 -13.18
C LEU A 232 -14.58 13.62 -13.26
N LYS A 233 -15.17 13.21 -14.40
CA LYS A 233 -16.62 13.12 -14.59
C LYS A 233 -17.26 11.88 -13.95
N ARG A 234 -16.49 11.01 -13.30
CA ARG A 234 -16.95 9.73 -12.71
C ARG A 234 -17.66 8.80 -13.70
N GLN A 235 -17.40 8.92 -15.00
CA GLN A 235 -17.95 8.07 -16.06
C GLN A 235 -17.17 6.75 -16.13
N LYS A 236 -17.67 5.74 -15.42
CA LYS A 236 -17.10 4.39 -15.44
C LYS A 236 -17.50 3.67 -16.72
N LYS A 237 -16.53 3.02 -17.39
CA LYS A 237 -16.86 2.07 -18.47
C LYS A 237 -17.40 0.77 -17.87
N LYS A 238 -18.29 0.10 -18.57
CA LYS A 238 -18.71 -1.26 -18.24
C LYS A 238 -17.67 -2.24 -18.79
N ILE A 239 -17.25 -3.21 -17.99
CA ILE A 239 -16.29 -4.23 -18.42
C ILE A 239 -17.07 -5.40 -18.98
N LEU A 240 -17.57 -5.25 -20.21
CA LEU A 240 -18.30 -6.27 -20.94
C LEU A 240 -17.55 -6.63 -22.23
N ILE A 241 -17.52 -7.92 -22.59
CA ILE A 241 -16.86 -8.39 -23.82
C ILE A 241 -17.46 -7.80 -25.10
N THR A 242 -18.61 -7.14 -24.99
CA THR A 242 -19.29 -6.45 -26.08
C THR A 242 -18.90 -4.98 -26.20
N GLU A 243 -18.18 -4.46 -25.21
CA GLU A 243 -17.74 -3.07 -25.22
C GLU A 243 -16.41 -2.91 -25.96
N PRO A 244 -16.33 -2.03 -26.97
CA PRO A 244 -15.09 -1.82 -27.73
C PRO A 244 -13.90 -1.33 -26.90
N ALA A 245 -14.19 -0.80 -25.70
CA ALA A 245 -13.17 -0.25 -24.80
C ALA A 245 -12.50 -1.31 -23.91
N VAL A 246 -12.92 -2.57 -23.97
CA VAL A 246 -12.35 -3.69 -23.21
C VAL A 246 -11.19 -4.30 -24.02
N SER A 247 -10.12 -4.71 -23.33
CA SER A 247 -8.92 -5.23 -24.00
C SER A 247 -9.19 -6.56 -24.71
N PHE A 248 -8.48 -6.77 -25.81
CA PHE A 248 -8.53 -8.03 -26.54
C PHE A 248 -8.16 -9.23 -25.66
N GLY A 249 -7.15 -9.09 -24.82
CA GLY A 249 -6.70 -10.15 -23.90
C GLY A 249 -7.80 -10.59 -22.92
N PHE A 250 -8.54 -9.64 -22.35
CA PHE A 250 -9.68 -9.96 -21.49
C PHE A 250 -10.77 -10.74 -22.26
N VAL A 251 -11.14 -10.25 -23.44
CA VAL A 251 -12.17 -10.91 -24.28
C VAL A 251 -11.75 -12.33 -24.63
N GLU A 252 -10.51 -12.53 -25.07
CA GLU A 252 -10.00 -13.86 -25.44
C GLU A 252 -9.91 -14.82 -24.24
N THR A 253 -9.56 -14.32 -23.05
CA THR A 253 -9.57 -15.15 -21.85
C THR A 253 -10.99 -15.62 -21.50
N ILE A 254 -11.99 -14.74 -21.54
CA ILE A 254 -13.40 -15.13 -21.33
C ILE A 254 -13.85 -16.18 -22.36
N LYS A 255 -13.48 -16.03 -23.65
CA LYS A 255 -13.79 -17.01 -24.69
C LYS A 255 -13.11 -18.36 -24.44
N LYS A 256 -11.86 -18.38 -23.98
CA LYS A 256 -11.14 -19.61 -23.58
C LYS A 256 -11.84 -20.30 -22.41
N MET A 257 -12.20 -19.53 -21.38
CA MET A 257 -12.96 -20.04 -20.23
C MET A 257 -14.29 -20.66 -20.66
N ARG A 258 -15.06 -19.96 -21.52
CA ARG A 258 -16.28 -20.50 -22.13
C ARG A 258 -16.02 -21.85 -22.80
N THR A 259 -14.96 -21.95 -23.62
CA THR A 259 -14.64 -23.20 -24.34
C THR A 259 -14.33 -24.34 -23.37
N LYS A 260 -13.57 -24.08 -22.30
CA LYS A 260 -13.33 -25.06 -21.23
C LYS A 260 -14.63 -25.53 -20.57
N LEU A 261 -15.54 -24.60 -20.25
CA LEU A 261 -16.84 -24.92 -19.64
C LEU A 261 -17.70 -25.78 -20.56
N LEU A 262 -17.79 -25.42 -21.84
CA LEU A 262 -18.58 -26.21 -22.82
C LEU A 262 -17.99 -27.61 -23.03
N TYR A 263 -16.69 -27.77 -23.00
CA TYR A 263 -16.03 -29.06 -23.13
C TYR A 263 -16.31 -29.96 -21.92
N ASN A 264 -16.15 -29.44 -20.69
CA ASN A 264 -16.41 -30.19 -19.46
C ASN A 264 -17.89 -30.62 -19.37
N ARG A 265 -18.83 -29.73 -19.76
CA ARG A 265 -20.23 -30.03 -19.77
C ARG A 265 -20.60 -31.21 -20.69
N SER A 266 -19.99 -31.33 -21.87
CA SER A 266 -20.29 -32.43 -22.80
C SER A 266 -20.02 -33.81 -22.21
N ARG A 267 -19.27 -33.90 -21.13
CA ARG A 267 -18.98 -35.15 -20.43
C ARG A 267 -19.95 -35.44 -19.28
N HIS A 268 -20.52 -34.43 -18.62
CA HIS A 268 -21.28 -34.58 -17.37
C HIS A 268 -22.72 -34.09 -17.40
N HIS A 269 -23.22 -33.54 -18.54
CA HIS A 269 -24.54 -32.94 -18.68
C HIS A 269 -24.86 -31.77 -17.70
N ASP A 270 -23.85 -31.19 -17.10
CA ASP A 270 -23.97 -30.12 -16.10
C ASP A 270 -24.44 -28.82 -16.77
N LYS A 271 -25.43 -28.16 -16.22
CA LYS A 271 -26.03 -26.96 -16.78
C LYS A 271 -25.94 -25.74 -15.86
N VAL A 272 -25.86 -25.92 -14.54
CA VAL A 272 -25.93 -24.86 -13.55
C VAL A 272 -24.56 -24.57 -12.96
N LEU A 273 -24.02 -23.40 -13.27
CA LEU A 273 -22.75 -22.89 -12.76
C LEU A 273 -22.99 -21.85 -11.67
N LEU A 274 -22.43 -22.02 -10.50
CA LEU A 274 -22.32 -20.97 -9.49
C LEU A 274 -20.99 -20.22 -9.67
N VAL A 275 -21.05 -18.89 -9.83
CA VAL A 275 -19.89 -18.00 -9.77
C VAL A 275 -19.90 -17.28 -8.43
N THR A 276 -18.92 -17.54 -7.59
CA THR A 276 -18.81 -16.95 -6.26
C THR A 276 -17.39 -16.43 -5.96
N SER A 277 -17.18 -15.87 -4.78
CA SER A 277 -15.87 -15.39 -4.33
C SER A 277 -15.79 -15.45 -2.81
N ALA A 278 -14.59 -15.46 -2.23
CA ALA A 278 -14.42 -15.45 -0.79
C ALA A 278 -14.90 -14.11 -0.18
N MET A 279 -14.56 -12.98 -0.82
CA MET A 279 -14.89 -11.64 -0.34
C MET A 279 -15.68 -10.83 -1.38
N ARG A 280 -16.31 -9.73 -0.92
CA ARG A 280 -16.96 -8.78 -1.84
C ARG A 280 -15.92 -8.07 -2.69
N LYS A 281 -16.31 -7.58 -3.88
CA LYS A 281 -15.48 -6.80 -4.82
C LYS A 281 -14.32 -7.58 -5.47
N GLU A 282 -14.37 -8.89 -5.51
CA GLU A 282 -13.41 -9.73 -6.24
C GLU A 282 -13.72 -9.85 -7.75
N GLY A 283 -14.87 -9.38 -8.20
CA GLY A 283 -15.23 -9.33 -9.62
C GLY A 283 -16.15 -10.45 -10.09
N LYS A 284 -16.78 -11.22 -9.20
CA LYS A 284 -17.68 -12.33 -9.53
C LYS A 284 -18.77 -11.95 -10.53
N THR A 285 -19.46 -10.84 -10.33
CA THR A 285 -20.52 -10.33 -11.23
C THR A 285 -20.00 -10.04 -12.65
N ILE A 286 -18.78 -9.46 -12.75
CA ILE A 286 -18.11 -9.22 -14.03
C ILE A 286 -17.82 -10.54 -14.74
N VAL A 287 -17.31 -11.54 -14.02
CA VAL A 287 -17.00 -12.86 -14.56
C VAL A 287 -18.28 -13.56 -15.00
N ALA A 288 -19.31 -13.62 -14.14
CA ALA A 288 -20.60 -14.26 -14.43
C ALA A 288 -21.28 -13.65 -15.66
N ALA A 289 -21.41 -12.33 -15.73
CA ALA A 289 -22.05 -11.63 -16.85
C ALA A 289 -21.27 -11.82 -18.16
N ASN A 290 -19.95 -11.76 -18.14
CA ASN A 290 -19.14 -11.95 -19.35
C ASN A 290 -19.13 -13.40 -19.84
N LEU A 291 -19.14 -14.39 -18.95
CA LEU A 291 -19.31 -15.79 -19.34
C LEU A 291 -20.69 -16.04 -19.95
N ALA A 292 -21.76 -15.48 -19.36
CA ALA A 292 -23.12 -15.58 -19.90
C ALA A 292 -23.23 -14.98 -21.31
N LEU A 293 -22.66 -13.77 -21.49
CA LEU A 293 -22.58 -13.12 -22.79
C LEU A 293 -21.78 -13.95 -23.82
N ALA A 294 -20.64 -14.50 -23.41
CA ALA A 294 -19.79 -15.30 -24.28
C ALA A 294 -20.48 -16.60 -24.72
N MET A 295 -21.28 -17.22 -23.84
CA MET A 295 -22.08 -18.39 -24.16
C MET A 295 -23.23 -18.05 -25.12
N ALA A 296 -23.96 -16.97 -24.87
CA ALA A 296 -25.02 -16.48 -25.71
C ALA A 296 -24.53 -16.12 -27.13
N GLN A 297 -23.33 -15.56 -27.28
CA GLN A 297 -22.68 -15.31 -28.58
C GLN A 297 -22.44 -16.58 -29.42
N ARG A 298 -22.46 -17.75 -28.79
CA ARG A 298 -22.38 -19.06 -29.48
C ARG A 298 -23.74 -19.68 -29.78
N GLY A 299 -24.80 -18.89 -29.69
CA GLY A 299 -26.16 -19.33 -29.96
C GLY A 299 -26.76 -20.20 -28.84
N LYS A 300 -26.15 -20.22 -27.63
CA LYS A 300 -26.68 -20.93 -26.48
C LYS A 300 -27.77 -20.11 -25.79
N LYS A 301 -28.88 -20.76 -25.41
CA LYS A 301 -29.89 -20.16 -24.53
C LYS A 301 -29.34 -20.16 -23.11
N VAL A 302 -29.00 -18.96 -22.56
CA VAL A 302 -28.36 -18.82 -21.27
C VAL A 302 -29.23 -18.04 -20.31
N LEU A 303 -29.46 -18.57 -19.11
CA LEU A 303 -30.10 -17.85 -18.02
C LEU A 303 -29.03 -17.37 -17.04
N LEU A 304 -28.95 -16.07 -16.79
CA LEU A 304 -28.13 -15.45 -15.76
C LEU A 304 -29.00 -15.05 -14.57
N ILE A 305 -28.74 -15.60 -13.41
CA ILE A 305 -29.49 -15.38 -12.16
C ILE A 305 -28.70 -14.48 -11.22
N GLU A 306 -29.34 -13.42 -10.72
CA GLU A 306 -28.76 -12.58 -9.67
C GLU A 306 -28.99 -13.23 -8.30
N GLY A 307 -28.03 -14.02 -7.83
CA GLY A 307 -28.08 -14.76 -6.57
C GLY A 307 -27.61 -13.95 -5.33
N ASP A 308 -26.95 -12.79 -5.49
CA ASP A 308 -26.68 -11.86 -4.37
C ASP A 308 -27.93 -11.00 -4.07
N MET A 309 -28.89 -11.58 -3.35
CA MET A 309 -30.20 -10.99 -3.06
C MET A 309 -30.16 -9.72 -2.21
N ARG A 310 -28.98 -9.24 -1.83
CA ARG A 310 -28.83 -8.00 -1.02
C ARG A 310 -28.38 -6.81 -1.85
N LYS A 311 -27.88 -7.05 -3.05
CA LYS A 311 -27.34 -6.01 -3.92
C LYS A 311 -27.65 -6.31 -5.37
N SER A 312 -28.65 -5.62 -5.91
CA SER A 312 -28.91 -5.62 -7.34
C SER A 312 -27.80 -4.91 -8.11
N SER A 313 -27.32 -5.52 -9.18
CA SER A 313 -26.28 -4.95 -10.04
C SER A 313 -26.31 -5.41 -11.49
N LEU A 314 -26.84 -6.60 -11.79
CA LEU A 314 -26.79 -7.21 -13.11
C LEU A 314 -27.64 -6.47 -14.15
N ALA A 315 -28.86 -6.06 -13.81
CA ALA A 315 -29.73 -5.34 -14.72
C ALA A 315 -29.09 -4.04 -15.22
N SER A 316 -28.61 -3.23 -14.31
CA SER A 316 -27.86 -1.99 -14.62
C SER A 316 -26.56 -2.28 -15.38
N PHE A 317 -25.87 -3.37 -15.05
CA PHE A 317 -24.61 -3.76 -15.70
C PHE A 317 -24.84 -4.19 -17.16
N LEU A 318 -25.92 -4.92 -17.45
CA LEU A 318 -26.28 -5.41 -18.77
C LEU A 318 -27.18 -4.45 -19.61
N ASN A 319 -27.53 -3.27 -19.08
CA ASN A 319 -28.47 -2.32 -19.68
C ASN A 319 -29.85 -2.94 -19.93
N VAL A 320 -30.34 -3.73 -19.01
CA VAL A 320 -31.68 -4.29 -19.04
C VAL A 320 -32.60 -3.39 -18.22
N GLU A 321 -33.69 -2.90 -18.84
CA GLU A 321 -34.71 -2.17 -18.10
C GLU A 321 -35.59 -3.18 -17.34
N VAL A 322 -35.60 -3.03 -16.04
CA VAL A 322 -36.33 -3.91 -15.13
C VAL A 322 -37.25 -3.03 -14.29
N PRO A 323 -38.56 -3.33 -14.23
CA PRO A 323 -39.51 -2.58 -13.43
C PRO A 323 -39.09 -2.50 -11.95
N ASP A 324 -39.41 -1.39 -11.30
CA ASP A 324 -39.20 -1.25 -9.87
C ASP A 324 -39.99 -2.33 -9.10
N GLY A 325 -39.28 -3.00 -8.19
CA GLY A 325 -39.87 -4.11 -7.42
C GLY A 325 -39.82 -5.47 -8.11
N ALA A 326 -39.32 -5.58 -9.35
CA ALA A 326 -39.07 -6.88 -9.97
C ALA A 326 -37.91 -7.58 -9.26
N GLY A 327 -38.16 -8.76 -8.74
CA GLY A 327 -37.20 -9.56 -8.00
C GLY A 327 -37.89 -10.64 -7.19
N PHE A 328 -37.07 -11.43 -6.51
CA PHE A 328 -37.57 -12.50 -5.67
C PHE A 328 -38.30 -11.93 -4.44
N SER A 329 -39.64 -11.79 -4.55
CA SER A 329 -40.50 -11.36 -3.44
C SER A 329 -41.22 -12.55 -2.84
N GLU A 330 -41.32 -12.63 -1.51
CA GLU A 330 -42.20 -13.63 -0.85
C GLU A 330 -43.67 -13.55 -1.30
N ARG A 331 -44.10 -12.37 -1.81
CA ARG A 331 -45.45 -12.12 -2.26
C ARG A 331 -45.70 -12.56 -3.72
N ILE A 332 -44.65 -12.77 -4.54
CA ILE A 332 -44.78 -13.26 -5.92
C ILE A 332 -44.96 -14.78 -5.81
N SER A 333 -46.23 -15.17 -5.60
CA SER A 333 -46.56 -16.53 -5.20
C SER A 333 -46.55 -17.53 -6.34
N HIS A 334 -46.59 -17.13 -7.63
CA HIS A 334 -46.97 -18.12 -8.64
C HIS A 334 -46.08 -18.24 -9.89
N ASP A 335 -45.16 -17.27 -10.20
CA ASP A 335 -44.45 -17.39 -11.48
C ASP A 335 -43.08 -16.66 -11.46
N LEU A 336 -42.01 -17.41 -11.19
CA LEU A 336 -40.63 -16.90 -11.30
C LEU A 336 -40.21 -16.65 -12.75
N GLU A 337 -40.87 -17.31 -13.67
CA GLU A 337 -40.62 -17.21 -15.13
C GLU A 337 -41.03 -15.84 -15.66
N SER A 338 -42.11 -15.26 -15.13
CA SER A 338 -42.57 -13.91 -15.49
C SER A 338 -41.56 -12.81 -15.12
N LEU A 339 -40.56 -13.12 -14.28
CA LEU A 339 -39.49 -12.22 -13.89
C LEU A 339 -38.22 -12.36 -14.73
N ILE A 340 -38.27 -13.21 -15.78
CA ILE A 340 -37.14 -13.39 -16.68
C ILE A 340 -37.21 -12.36 -17.80
N PHE A 341 -36.15 -11.55 -17.92
CA PHE A 341 -36.04 -10.51 -18.94
C PHE A 341 -35.00 -10.92 -19.98
N GLN A 342 -35.35 -10.85 -21.25
CA GLN A 342 -34.40 -11.09 -22.33
C GLN A 342 -33.47 -9.88 -22.49
N VAL A 343 -32.15 -10.13 -22.57
CA VAL A 343 -31.18 -9.09 -22.93
C VAL A 343 -31.35 -8.79 -24.43
N PRO A 344 -31.53 -7.52 -24.84
CA PRO A 344 -31.79 -7.16 -26.22
C PRO A 344 -30.81 -7.79 -27.21
N ASP A 345 -31.37 -8.29 -28.34
CA ASP A 345 -30.66 -8.89 -29.47
C ASP A 345 -29.76 -10.10 -29.13
N ARG A 346 -30.09 -10.85 -28.05
CA ARG A 346 -29.26 -11.98 -27.58
C ARG A 346 -30.09 -13.14 -27.05
N SER A 347 -29.53 -14.34 -27.13
CA SER A 347 -30.08 -15.54 -26.47
C SER A 347 -29.65 -15.58 -24.98
N LEU A 348 -29.62 -14.43 -24.33
CA LEU A 348 -29.30 -14.25 -22.91
C LEU A 348 -30.54 -13.75 -22.17
N TYR A 349 -30.90 -14.45 -21.14
CA TYR A 349 -32.03 -14.17 -20.26
C TYR A 349 -31.50 -13.82 -18.88
N LEU A 350 -32.07 -12.81 -18.24
CA LEU A 350 -31.69 -12.32 -16.91
C LEU A 350 -32.86 -12.52 -15.95
N LEU A 351 -32.58 -13.19 -14.84
CA LEU A 351 -33.44 -13.18 -13.65
C LEU A 351 -32.83 -12.21 -12.63
N PRO A 352 -33.26 -10.95 -12.60
CA PRO A 352 -32.71 -9.93 -11.73
C PRO A 352 -33.28 -10.03 -10.32
N ASN A 353 -32.64 -9.35 -9.39
CA ASN A 353 -33.18 -9.14 -8.06
C ASN A 353 -33.03 -7.66 -7.64
N ASN A 354 -34.11 -6.88 -7.87
CA ASN A 354 -34.15 -5.45 -7.54
C ASN A 354 -34.67 -5.18 -6.11
N VAL A 355 -34.98 -6.21 -5.33
CA VAL A 355 -35.53 -6.10 -3.99
C VAL A 355 -34.55 -6.75 -2.98
N ALA A 356 -34.14 -5.99 -1.98
CA ALA A 356 -33.33 -6.55 -0.90
C ALA A 356 -34.15 -7.53 -0.05
N HIS A 357 -33.75 -8.78 -0.02
CA HIS A 357 -34.46 -9.85 0.65
C HIS A 357 -33.88 -10.12 2.05
N LYS A 358 -34.70 -10.05 3.09
CA LYS A 358 -34.29 -10.33 4.49
C LYS A 358 -34.06 -11.82 4.74
N ARG A 359 -34.81 -12.68 4.05
CA ARG A 359 -34.78 -14.17 4.17
C ARG A 359 -34.26 -14.82 2.90
N SER A 360 -33.13 -14.30 2.38
CA SER A 360 -32.53 -14.81 1.15
C SER A 360 -32.17 -16.29 1.22
N THR A 361 -31.64 -16.73 2.34
CA THR A 361 -31.19 -18.10 2.58
C THR A 361 -32.36 -19.09 2.51
N GLU A 362 -33.48 -18.77 3.18
CA GLU A 362 -34.71 -19.61 3.18
C GLU A 362 -35.30 -19.69 1.78
N PHE A 363 -35.34 -18.59 1.05
CA PHE A 363 -35.88 -18.58 -0.33
C PHE A 363 -35.02 -19.42 -1.26
N LEU A 364 -33.68 -19.20 -1.28
CA LEU A 364 -32.74 -19.96 -2.12
C LEU A 364 -32.70 -21.45 -1.77
N GLY A 365 -32.95 -21.79 -0.50
CA GLY A 365 -33.06 -23.16 0.03
C GLY A 365 -34.42 -23.81 -0.23
N SER A 366 -35.44 -23.07 -0.64
CA SER A 366 -36.80 -23.56 -0.79
C SER A 366 -36.94 -24.58 -1.88
N GLN A 367 -37.94 -25.47 -1.71
CA GLN A 367 -38.31 -26.43 -2.73
C GLN A 367 -38.74 -25.74 -4.03
N ARG A 368 -39.40 -24.59 -3.95
CA ARG A 368 -39.85 -23.79 -5.08
C ARG A 368 -38.66 -23.28 -5.93
N PHE A 369 -37.59 -22.80 -5.34
CA PHE A 369 -36.41 -22.41 -6.11
C PHE A 369 -35.72 -23.61 -6.78
N ALA A 370 -35.79 -24.79 -6.14
CA ALA A 370 -35.30 -26.03 -6.73
C ALA A 370 -36.11 -26.45 -7.95
N GLU A 371 -37.45 -26.41 -7.85
CA GLU A 371 -38.39 -26.74 -8.95
C GLU A 371 -38.21 -25.75 -10.12
N PHE A 372 -38.08 -24.47 -9.85
CA PHE A 372 -37.73 -23.45 -10.85
C PHE A 372 -36.43 -23.78 -11.58
N LEU A 373 -35.34 -24.06 -10.84
CA LEU A 373 -34.06 -24.43 -11.45
C LEU A 373 -34.18 -25.68 -12.32
N ASN A 374 -34.93 -26.69 -11.85
CA ASN A 374 -35.13 -27.92 -12.60
C ASN A 374 -35.90 -27.66 -13.89
N HIS A 375 -36.95 -26.84 -13.86
CA HIS A 375 -37.69 -26.43 -15.05
C HIS A 375 -36.79 -25.65 -16.04
N MET A 376 -35.98 -24.68 -15.52
CA MET A 376 -35.05 -23.95 -16.37
C MET A 376 -33.92 -24.82 -16.95
N ARG A 377 -33.57 -25.94 -16.31
CA ARG A 377 -32.64 -26.93 -16.91
C ARG A 377 -33.18 -27.56 -18.20
N GLU A 378 -34.46 -27.70 -18.33
CA GLU A 378 -35.08 -28.24 -19.54
C GLU A 378 -35.10 -27.21 -20.68
N GLU A 379 -35.35 -25.94 -20.35
CA GLU A 379 -35.51 -24.89 -21.35
C GLU A 379 -34.19 -24.21 -21.77
N MET A 380 -33.20 -24.15 -20.88
CA MET A 380 -31.95 -23.44 -21.08
C MET A 380 -30.82 -24.41 -21.42
N ASP A 381 -29.93 -23.95 -22.27
CA ASP A 381 -28.67 -24.65 -22.51
C ASP A 381 -27.73 -24.52 -21.34
N PHE A 382 -27.68 -23.36 -20.66
CA PHE A 382 -26.79 -23.07 -19.58
C PHE A 382 -27.42 -22.10 -18.58
N ILE A 383 -27.18 -22.30 -17.28
CA ILE A 383 -27.64 -21.42 -16.21
C ILE A 383 -26.43 -20.95 -15.43
N ILE A 384 -26.23 -19.64 -15.27
CA ILE A 384 -25.16 -19.06 -14.49
C ILE A 384 -25.78 -18.30 -13.34
N ILE A 385 -25.35 -18.62 -12.12
CA ILE A 385 -25.77 -17.93 -10.90
C ILE A 385 -24.65 -17.01 -10.44
N ASP A 386 -24.85 -15.69 -10.48
CA ASP A 386 -23.96 -14.71 -9.83
C ASP A 386 -24.21 -14.74 -8.33
N GLY A 387 -23.47 -15.59 -7.61
CA GLY A 387 -23.63 -15.81 -6.19
C GLY A 387 -23.05 -14.68 -5.32
N PRO A 388 -23.43 -14.62 -4.03
CA PRO A 388 -22.83 -13.71 -3.07
C PRO A 388 -21.39 -14.10 -2.72
N ALA A 389 -20.65 -13.22 -2.03
CA ALA A 389 -19.38 -13.61 -1.43
C ALA A 389 -19.61 -14.59 -0.26
N ALA A 390 -18.82 -15.65 -0.19
CA ALA A 390 -19.03 -16.75 0.75
C ALA A 390 -18.79 -16.37 2.22
N LYS A 391 -17.80 -15.50 2.48
CA LYS A 391 -17.45 -15.14 3.87
C LYS A 391 -18.63 -14.54 4.64
N GLY A 392 -19.05 -15.26 5.69
CA GLY A 392 -20.11 -14.84 6.60
C GLY A 392 -21.53 -14.89 6.00
N ARG A 393 -21.77 -15.77 4.97
CA ARG A 393 -23.07 -15.88 4.29
C ARG A 393 -23.43 -17.33 3.96
N ALA A 394 -24.53 -17.77 4.52
CA ALA A 394 -25.11 -19.06 4.22
C ALA A 394 -25.68 -19.13 2.79
N ASP A 395 -26.03 -18.00 2.18
CA ASP A 395 -26.58 -17.95 0.83
C ASP A 395 -25.67 -18.62 -0.22
N ALA A 396 -24.33 -18.43 -0.08
CA ALA A 396 -23.36 -19.04 -0.99
C ALA A 396 -23.33 -20.58 -0.85
N GLU A 397 -23.43 -21.10 0.38
CA GLU A 397 -23.50 -22.51 0.66
C GLU A 397 -24.76 -23.15 0.10
N VAL A 398 -25.92 -22.49 0.30
CA VAL A 398 -27.21 -22.95 -0.24
C VAL A 398 -27.17 -23.00 -1.76
N LEU A 399 -26.62 -21.98 -2.42
CA LEU A 399 -26.47 -21.96 -3.88
C LEU A 399 -25.49 -23.02 -4.39
N ALA A 400 -24.39 -23.28 -3.66
CA ALA A 400 -23.46 -24.34 -4.01
C ALA A 400 -24.12 -25.73 -4.07
N ARG A 401 -25.06 -26.02 -3.17
CA ARG A 401 -25.86 -27.27 -3.17
C ARG A 401 -26.85 -27.36 -4.34
N ARG A 402 -27.20 -26.25 -4.98
CA ARG A 402 -28.15 -26.18 -6.11
C ARG A 402 -27.46 -26.16 -7.45
N ALA A 403 -26.18 -25.78 -7.49
CA ALA A 403 -25.38 -25.76 -8.70
C ALA A 403 -24.76 -27.13 -9.00
N ASP A 404 -24.50 -27.42 -10.27
CA ASP A 404 -23.84 -28.63 -10.68
C ASP A 404 -22.32 -28.52 -10.47
N PHE A 405 -21.78 -27.32 -10.54
CA PHE A 405 -20.39 -27.02 -10.24
C PHE A 405 -20.22 -25.53 -9.93
N SER A 406 -19.09 -25.18 -9.35
CA SER A 406 -18.77 -23.83 -8.91
C SER A 406 -17.50 -23.30 -9.57
N LEU A 407 -17.42 -21.99 -9.72
CA LEU A 407 -16.24 -21.24 -10.16
C LEU A 407 -15.92 -20.18 -9.13
N LEU A 408 -14.73 -20.23 -8.56
CA LEU A 408 -14.29 -19.28 -7.53
C LEU A 408 -13.53 -18.12 -8.17
N VAL A 409 -13.93 -16.89 -7.88
CA VAL A 409 -13.23 -15.69 -8.35
C VAL A 409 -12.32 -15.19 -7.22
N VAL A 410 -11.02 -15.11 -7.51
CA VAL A 410 -9.98 -14.64 -6.58
C VAL A 410 -9.30 -13.43 -7.18
N LYS A 411 -9.36 -12.30 -6.47
CA LYS A 411 -8.72 -11.06 -6.91
C LYS A 411 -7.28 -10.97 -6.43
N GLN A 412 -6.36 -10.60 -7.33
CA GLN A 412 -4.95 -10.40 -7.00
C GLN A 412 -4.76 -9.44 -5.81
N ASN A 413 -3.94 -9.81 -4.84
CA ASN A 413 -3.56 -9.00 -3.67
C ASN A 413 -4.74 -8.43 -2.87
N TYR A 414 -5.84 -9.17 -2.75
CA TYR A 414 -7.03 -8.66 -2.09
C TYR A 414 -7.46 -9.48 -0.89
N THR A 415 -7.74 -10.75 -1.08
CA THR A 415 -8.22 -11.64 -0.02
C THR A 415 -7.08 -12.47 0.56
N LYS A 416 -7.09 -12.68 1.87
CA LYS A 416 -6.11 -13.55 2.54
C LYS A 416 -6.36 -15.01 2.19
N VAL A 417 -5.28 -15.77 2.01
CA VAL A 417 -5.29 -17.20 1.65
C VAL A 417 -6.21 -18.06 2.53
N PRO A 418 -6.22 -17.93 3.88
CA PRO A 418 -7.12 -18.73 4.70
C PRO A 418 -8.60 -18.57 4.35
N TYR A 419 -9.06 -17.35 4.05
CA TYR A 419 -10.46 -17.12 3.67
C TYR A 419 -10.82 -17.68 2.31
N ILE A 420 -9.83 -17.77 1.41
CA ILE A 420 -10.02 -18.39 0.09
C ILE A 420 -10.15 -19.90 0.28
N ASN A 421 -9.25 -20.52 1.06
CA ASN A 421 -9.27 -21.95 1.32
C ASN A 421 -10.52 -22.36 2.12
N ASP A 422 -10.95 -21.60 3.14
CA ASP A 422 -12.24 -21.80 3.81
C ASP A 422 -13.42 -21.84 2.81
N THR A 423 -13.33 -21.00 1.75
CA THR A 423 -14.36 -20.98 0.72
C THR A 423 -14.26 -22.18 -0.21
N ILE A 424 -13.07 -22.62 -0.57
CA ILE A 424 -12.83 -23.85 -1.34
C ILE A 424 -13.38 -25.06 -0.58
N ASP A 425 -13.02 -25.21 0.68
CA ASP A 425 -13.52 -26.27 1.56
C ASP A 425 -15.05 -26.28 1.66
N MET A 426 -15.66 -25.10 1.73
CA MET A 426 -17.11 -24.97 1.74
C MET A 426 -17.73 -25.42 0.42
N LEU A 427 -17.15 -25.02 -0.73
CA LEU A 427 -17.64 -25.42 -2.06
C LEU A 427 -17.46 -26.92 -2.28
N ASP A 428 -16.36 -27.52 -1.83
CA ASP A 428 -16.13 -28.96 -1.94
C ASP A 428 -17.04 -29.78 -1.01
N ARG A 429 -17.33 -29.25 0.19
CA ARG A 429 -18.21 -29.93 1.17
C ARG A 429 -19.67 -29.92 0.79
N TYR A 430 -20.14 -28.80 0.25
CA TYR A 430 -21.58 -28.57 0.03
C TYR A 430 -21.96 -28.51 -1.46
N GLY A 431 -21.01 -28.33 -2.35
CA GLY A 431 -21.20 -28.29 -3.80
C GLY A 431 -20.97 -29.63 -4.47
N HIS A 432 -21.20 -29.68 -5.78
CA HIS A 432 -20.96 -30.86 -6.61
C HIS A 432 -19.58 -30.81 -7.31
N GLY A 433 -18.72 -29.86 -6.94
CA GLY A 433 -17.35 -29.73 -7.41
C GLY A 433 -16.96 -28.29 -7.73
N LEU A 434 -15.67 -28.02 -7.60
CA LEU A 434 -15.05 -26.75 -7.97
C LEU A 434 -14.32 -26.92 -9.31
N ALA A 435 -14.77 -26.21 -10.34
CA ALA A 435 -14.13 -26.22 -11.67
C ALA A 435 -12.74 -25.57 -11.67
N GLY A 436 -12.45 -24.80 -10.66
CA GLY A 436 -11.20 -24.06 -10.48
C GLY A 436 -11.42 -22.60 -10.08
N CYS A 437 -10.34 -21.82 -10.02
CA CYS A 437 -10.43 -20.41 -9.70
C CYS A 437 -10.14 -19.51 -10.92
N VAL A 438 -10.86 -18.40 -11.00
CA VAL A 438 -10.56 -17.29 -11.91
C VAL A 438 -9.72 -16.28 -11.17
N PHE A 439 -8.43 -16.19 -11.53
CA PHE A 439 -7.53 -15.19 -10.99
C PHE A 439 -7.77 -13.86 -11.67
N ASN A 440 -8.36 -12.89 -10.96
CA ASN A 440 -8.95 -11.68 -11.50
C ASN A 440 -8.18 -10.41 -11.12
N ASP A 441 -8.29 -9.38 -11.98
CA ASP A 441 -7.71 -8.05 -11.78
C ASP A 441 -6.19 -8.08 -11.69
N VAL A 442 -5.56 -8.92 -12.51
CA VAL A 442 -4.12 -9.17 -12.49
C VAL A 442 -3.37 -8.07 -13.20
N LEU A 443 -2.49 -7.39 -12.48
CA LEU A 443 -1.56 -6.41 -13.02
C LEU A 443 -0.31 -7.14 -13.53
N VAL A 444 -0.06 -7.06 -14.82
CA VAL A 444 1.12 -7.66 -15.44
C VAL A 444 2.36 -6.82 -15.09
N SER A 445 3.39 -7.46 -14.53
CA SER A 445 4.63 -6.85 -14.01
C SER A 445 5.51 -6.17 -15.07
N GLY A 446 5.02 -5.67 -16.14
CA GLY A 446 5.76 -4.93 -17.17
C GLY A 446 5.05 -3.66 -17.61
N ALA A 447 3.79 -3.50 -17.27
CA ALA A 447 2.97 -2.41 -17.81
C ALA A 447 3.21 -1.04 -17.12
N VAL A 448 3.89 -1.00 -15.96
CA VAL A 448 4.12 0.24 -15.23
C VAL A 448 5.35 1.00 -15.70
N PHE A 449 6.32 0.33 -16.34
CA PHE A 449 7.50 0.99 -16.89
C PHE A 449 7.40 1.33 -18.39
N SER A 450 6.33 0.90 -19.07
CA SER A 450 6.09 1.21 -20.48
C SER A 450 4.93 2.18 -20.69
N SER A 451 4.92 3.31 -19.99
CA SER A 451 4.07 4.45 -20.37
C SER A 451 4.74 5.28 -21.49
N GLY A 452 5.28 4.60 -22.48
CA GLY A 452 5.76 5.16 -23.73
C GLY A 452 5.07 4.41 -24.85
N TYR A 453 4.35 5.13 -25.69
CA TYR A 453 3.72 4.68 -26.93
C TYR A 453 4.39 3.46 -27.55
N GLY A 454 3.75 2.30 -27.48
CA GLY A 454 4.21 1.11 -28.14
C GLY A 454 3.13 0.04 -28.17
N TYR A 455 2.47 -0.10 -29.32
CA TYR A 455 1.69 -1.29 -29.66
C TYR A 455 2.66 -2.48 -29.72
N GLY A 456 2.88 -3.14 -28.59
CA GLY A 456 3.66 -4.37 -28.50
C GLY A 456 2.75 -5.58 -28.64
N TYR A 457 2.61 -6.12 -29.85
CA TYR A 457 2.11 -7.47 -30.06
C TYR A 457 3.12 -8.48 -29.50
N GLY A 458 2.96 -8.86 -28.24
CA GLY A 458 3.70 -9.95 -27.64
C GLY A 458 2.94 -11.26 -27.85
N TYR A 459 3.15 -11.94 -28.99
CA TYR A 459 2.80 -13.34 -29.17
C TYR A 459 3.76 -14.20 -28.36
N GLY A 460 3.43 -14.47 -27.12
CA GLY A 460 4.08 -15.52 -26.34
C GLY A 460 3.41 -16.85 -26.61
N TYR A 461 3.81 -17.56 -27.66
CA TYR A 461 3.53 -18.98 -27.81
C TYR A 461 4.40 -19.75 -26.80
N GLY A 462 3.90 -19.95 -25.59
CA GLY A 462 4.43 -20.90 -24.64
C GLY A 462 3.91 -22.30 -24.97
N TYR A 463 4.56 -23.02 -25.86
CA TYR A 463 4.42 -24.48 -25.92
C TYR A 463 5.00 -25.06 -24.63
N GLY A 464 4.14 -25.33 -23.66
CA GLY A 464 4.48 -26.09 -22.47
C GLY A 464 4.79 -27.53 -22.85
N LYS A 465 6.08 -27.87 -22.93
CA LYS A 465 6.57 -29.23 -22.97
C LYS A 465 6.16 -29.91 -21.66
N TYR A 466 5.24 -30.83 -21.72
CA TYR A 466 4.97 -31.78 -20.64
C TYR A 466 6.23 -32.59 -20.35
N ARG A 467 6.91 -32.28 -19.27
CA ARG A 467 8.02 -33.05 -18.75
C ARG A 467 7.52 -33.82 -17.51
N TYR A 468 7.33 -35.13 -17.67
CA TYR A 468 7.11 -36.04 -16.56
C TYR A 468 8.28 -35.92 -15.58
N GLY A 469 8.03 -35.34 -14.44
CA GLY A 469 8.95 -35.30 -13.30
C GLY A 469 8.35 -36.11 -12.15
N LYS A 470 8.97 -37.26 -11.87
CA LYS A 470 8.72 -38.08 -10.67
C LYS A 470 8.96 -37.22 -9.42
N TYR A 471 7.96 -37.00 -8.60
CA TYR A 471 8.15 -36.62 -7.20
C TYR A 471 7.42 -37.57 -6.28
N HIS A 472 8.20 -38.16 -5.39
CA HIS A 472 7.75 -38.92 -4.22
C HIS A 472 7.45 -37.91 -3.11
N GLY A 473 6.34 -38.10 -2.42
CA GLY A 473 6.25 -37.61 -1.05
C GLY A 473 4.92 -37.00 -0.61
N TYR A 474 4.14 -37.76 0.11
CA TYR A 474 3.11 -37.39 1.09
C TYR A 474 1.93 -36.51 0.65
N GLY A 475 0.80 -37.16 0.41
CA GLY A 475 -0.52 -36.54 0.23
C GLY A 475 -1.54 -37.57 -0.22
N LYS A 476 -1.81 -38.60 0.60
CA LYS A 476 -2.98 -39.47 0.41
C LYS A 476 -4.21 -38.68 0.85
N TYR A 477 -5.01 -38.26 -0.12
CA TYR A 477 -6.47 -38.13 -0.10
C TYR A 477 -6.86 -37.20 -1.27
N HIS A 478 -7.49 -37.77 -2.26
CA HIS A 478 -8.24 -37.19 -3.40
C HIS A 478 -7.78 -37.68 -4.78
N SER A 479 -7.77 -39.01 -4.95
CA SER A 479 -7.71 -39.63 -6.28
C SER A 479 -8.73 -40.77 -6.43
N TYR A 480 -9.84 -40.75 -5.71
CA TYR A 480 -10.81 -41.87 -5.74
C TYR A 480 -11.97 -41.73 -6.73
N TYR A 481 -12.10 -40.61 -7.39
CA TYR A 481 -13.23 -40.40 -8.32
C TYR A 481 -12.87 -40.50 -9.82
N TYR A 482 -11.61 -40.48 -10.18
CA TYR A 482 -11.20 -40.54 -11.61
C TYR A 482 -10.91 -41.91 -12.15
N ASN A 483 -10.62 -42.94 -11.33
CA ASN A 483 -10.22 -44.25 -11.79
C ASN A 483 -11.35 -45.30 -11.82
N ARG A 484 -12.52 -45.02 -11.29
CA ARG A 484 -13.61 -46.00 -11.23
C ARG A 484 -14.41 -46.12 -12.54
N ALA A 485 -14.46 -45.09 -13.34
CA ALA A 485 -15.20 -45.08 -14.61
C ALA A 485 -14.40 -45.78 -15.73
N ASP A 486 -13.08 -45.71 -15.70
CA ASP A 486 -12.23 -46.34 -16.72
C ASP A 486 -12.08 -47.83 -16.49
N GLU A 487 -12.02 -48.30 -15.21
CA GLU A 487 -11.98 -49.74 -14.88
C GLU A 487 -13.30 -50.46 -15.17
N GLU A 488 -14.47 -49.83 -15.02
CA GLU A 488 -15.77 -50.43 -15.38
C GLU A 488 -15.95 -50.55 -16.89
N GLN A 489 -15.43 -49.65 -17.70
CA GLN A 489 -15.49 -49.75 -19.16
C GLN A 489 -14.52 -50.81 -19.72
N GLU A 490 -13.34 -50.93 -19.17
CA GLU A 490 -12.38 -51.96 -19.57
C GLU A 490 -12.87 -53.39 -19.22
N ASN A 491 -13.50 -53.54 -18.07
CA ASN A 491 -14.11 -54.81 -17.68
C ASN A 491 -15.34 -55.21 -18.51
N VAL A 492 -16.12 -54.26 -19.00
CA VAL A 492 -17.26 -54.53 -19.90
C VAL A 492 -16.78 -54.89 -21.31
N LEU A 493 -15.68 -54.34 -21.78
CA LEU A 493 -15.09 -54.68 -23.07
C LEU A 493 -14.42 -56.08 -23.03
N ARG A 494 -13.68 -56.42 -21.96
CA ARG A 494 -13.10 -57.73 -21.77
C ARG A 494 -14.15 -58.86 -21.72
N LYS A 495 -15.25 -58.65 -20.99
CA LYS A 495 -16.36 -59.63 -20.96
C LYS A 495 -17.06 -59.81 -22.31
N LYS A 496 -17.03 -58.86 -23.24
CA LYS A 496 -17.58 -59.02 -24.60
C LYS A 496 -16.61 -59.71 -25.55
N GLU A 497 -15.30 -59.73 -25.28
CA GLU A 497 -14.32 -60.45 -26.08
C GLU A 497 -14.19 -61.93 -25.66
N GLU A 498 -14.47 -62.28 -24.38
CA GLU A 498 -14.47 -63.65 -23.90
C GLU A 498 -15.74 -64.46 -24.26
N THR A 499 -16.74 -63.77 -24.84
CA THR A 499 -18.04 -64.43 -25.22
C THR A 499 -18.22 -64.53 -26.74
N ARG A 500 -17.16 -64.31 -27.50
CA ARG A 500 -17.07 -64.54 -28.94
C ARG A 500 -16.01 -65.61 -29.24
#